data_b573bbd91b278328656a7fff03f5d0cc
#
_entry.id   b573bbd91b278328656a7fff03f5d0cc
#
_cell.length_a   1.000
_cell.length_b   1.000
_cell.length_c   1.000
_cell.angle_alpha   90.00
_cell.angle_beta   90.00
_cell.angle_gamma   90.00
#
_symmetry.space_group_name_H-M   'P 1'
#
loop_
_entity.id
_entity.type
_entity.pdbx_description
1 polymer ?
#
loop_
_entity_poly.entity_id
_entity_poly.type
_entity_poly.pdbx_seq_one_letter_code
_entity_poly.pdbx_strand_id
1 'polypeptide(L)'
;MEMDSCNARCCVFALLLTTVVCYNISSERLHNLNLNYQLTKLLWMVDWHEKEVFFHINNSFEHGKFRTFGIGFSQRGELSRTDFCVFSSVHNLYHQVYDTYTSRDNKHLLIDTLQNCDVIHMDDNSITFRRKFDTCDPQDIVFHSGTMYLVWWRMDTLLDWKNDFTTVPNASLQNHGTLPVQLLRADKIRIEEKSQVLKKVEVHLDAVVVPAVETTYWCKIQRLDPWLTDVKHHIVQFEPLIDNEDLVHHMEVFQCVTNNMEIHTYNGPCNDMPASGRLCSKVMALWAMGAGSFTYPKEAGLPIGGKEFNPHIRLEVHFNNPELKSGFIDSSGMRINVVSKLRRYDAAIMELGLEYTDKMAIPPGQIAFPLYGYCIAECTQLALPKKGIVIFGSQLHTHLRGVRVLTRHFRGKEELPLVNRDDFFSHHYQEIRQLRYKPHVLPGDALVTTCYYDTRGYKTLTLGGFSISDEMCVNYIHYYPATALEVCKSSISDKSLHDYFDYMKQVEKQNISSASGPRSENYLSIQWDESRVNELADTYLSSPLSMQCNRSDGMRFDGFAWENAPITTFKLPVPVSEPRTCASIPSHLRWFKSLNEGLCDNLGDCIYSESKLKE
;
A
#
# COMPACT_ATOMS: atom_id res chain seq x y z
N MET A 1 -41.56 31.45 11.60
CA MET A 1 -41.35 30.14 10.93
C MET A 1 -40.26 30.39 9.91
N GLU A 2 -39.03 30.33 10.39
CA GLU A 2 -37.80 30.60 9.63
C GLU A 2 -37.43 29.36 8.84
N MET A 3 -37.38 29.49 7.53
CA MET A 3 -36.81 28.49 6.63
C MET A 3 -35.30 28.80 6.55
N ASP A 4 -34.49 28.06 7.32
CA ASP A 4 -33.04 28.13 7.25
C ASP A 4 -32.56 27.62 5.90
N SER A 5 -31.68 28.41 5.32
CA SER A 5 -31.02 28.24 4.03
C SER A 5 -30.26 26.91 3.94
N CYS A 6 -30.82 25.98 3.16
CA CYS A 6 -30.12 24.77 2.73
C CYS A 6 -29.00 25.15 1.76
N ASN A 7 -27.76 24.98 2.14
CA ASN A 7 -26.60 25.29 1.33
C ASN A 7 -26.57 24.43 0.07
N ALA A 8 -26.44 25.06 -1.10
CA ALA A 8 -26.56 24.48 -2.44
C ALA A 8 -25.59 23.31 -2.81
N ARG A 9 -24.81 22.82 -1.86
CA ARG A 9 -23.93 21.63 -2.03
C ARG A 9 -24.55 20.31 -1.55
N CYS A 10 -25.71 20.34 -0.88
CA CYS A 10 -26.43 19.15 -0.41
C CYS A 10 -27.46 18.62 -1.42
N CYS A 11 -27.75 19.33 -2.51
CA CYS A 11 -28.86 18.99 -3.39
C CYS A 11 -28.56 18.09 -4.59
N VAL A 12 -27.35 17.58 -4.73
CA VAL A 12 -27.01 16.67 -5.85
C VAL A 12 -27.54 15.23 -5.64
N PHE A 13 -28.02 14.90 -4.43
CA PHE A 13 -28.57 13.57 -4.11
C PHE A 13 -30.06 13.56 -3.76
N ALA A 14 -30.78 14.62 -3.97
CA ALA A 14 -32.20 14.72 -3.58
C ALA A 14 -33.09 15.19 -4.71
N LEU A 15 -33.37 14.31 -5.67
CA LEU A 15 -34.58 14.45 -6.52
C LEU A 15 -34.99 13.06 -7.01
N LEU A 16 -36.08 12.62 -6.43
CA LEU A 16 -37.14 11.67 -6.81
C LEU A 16 -37.26 10.45 -5.85
N LEU A 17 -38.48 10.45 -5.27
CA LEU A 17 -39.20 9.39 -4.56
C LEU A 17 -39.18 9.40 -3.02
N THR A 18 -40.36 9.60 -2.52
CA THR A 18 -41.03 9.54 -1.22
C THR A 18 -40.55 8.54 -0.16
N THR A 19 -39.27 8.55 0.12
CA THR A 19 -38.58 8.27 1.40
C THR A 19 -37.18 8.81 1.28
N VAL A 20 -37.04 10.12 1.57
CA VAL A 20 -35.72 10.78 1.59
C VAL A 20 -34.98 10.32 2.84
N VAL A 21 -34.15 9.32 2.73
CA VAL A 21 -33.05 9.14 3.65
C VAL A 21 -32.01 10.20 3.27
N CYS A 22 -32.04 11.34 3.93
CA CYS A 22 -31.00 12.36 3.80
C CYS A 22 -29.70 11.77 4.37
N TYR A 23 -28.87 11.16 3.53
CA TYR A 23 -27.48 10.91 3.89
C TYR A 23 -26.80 12.26 4.01
N ASN A 24 -26.50 12.64 5.24
CA ASN A 24 -25.66 13.79 5.54
C ASN A 24 -24.22 13.41 5.16
N ILE A 25 -23.87 13.53 3.87
CA ILE A 25 -22.55 13.17 3.34
C ILE A 25 -21.60 14.25 3.83
N SER A 26 -20.88 13.97 4.92
CA SER A 26 -19.78 14.83 5.31
C SER A 26 -18.65 14.71 4.28
N SER A 27 -17.99 15.82 3.97
CA SER A 27 -16.83 15.84 3.06
C SER A 27 -15.69 14.90 3.51
N GLU A 28 -15.72 14.45 4.74
CA GLU A 28 -14.76 13.53 5.37
C GLU A 28 -14.88 12.10 4.85
N ARG A 29 -16.08 11.70 4.42
CA ARG A 29 -16.33 10.37 3.86
C ARG A 29 -16.10 10.27 2.36
N LEU A 30 -15.95 11.42 1.69
CA LEU A 30 -15.82 11.48 0.24
C LEU A 30 -14.37 11.36 -0.19
N HIS A 31 -14.03 10.29 -0.88
CA HIS A 31 -12.73 10.07 -1.54
C HIS A 31 -12.85 10.49 -3.01
N ASN A 32 -11.71 10.79 -3.66
CA ASN A 32 -11.68 11.18 -5.07
C ASN A 32 -10.44 10.64 -5.78
N LEU A 33 -10.57 10.45 -7.09
CA LEU A 33 -9.51 10.04 -7.99
C LEU A 33 -9.81 10.60 -9.39
N ASN A 34 -8.79 11.05 -10.10
CA ASN A 34 -8.91 11.40 -11.51
C ASN A 34 -8.64 10.14 -12.35
N LEU A 35 -9.59 9.75 -13.21
CA LEU A 35 -9.42 8.55 -14.03
C LEU A 35 -8.58 8.83 -15.28
N ASN A 36 -8.68 10.04 -15.86
CA ASN A 36 -7.83 10.46 -16.97
C ASN A 36 -7.64 11.97 -16.95
N TYR A 37 -6.49 12.46 -17.26
CA TYR A 37 -6.08 13.86 -17.53
C TYR A 37 -7.14 14.93 -17.20
N GLN A 38 -7.69 14.90 -15.98
CA GLN A 38 -8.70 15.86 -15.46
C GLN A 38 -10.10 15.81 -16.10
N LEU A 39 -10.38 14.91 -17.05
CA LEU A 39 -11.68 14.87 -17.74
C LEU A 39 -12.73 14.03 -17.02
N THR A 40 -12.36 12.97 -16.34
CA THR A 40 -13.30 12.10 -15.62
C THR A 40 -12.90 11.98 -14.16
N LYS A 41 -13.75 12.46 -13.28
CA LYS A 41 -13.53 12.40 -11.84
C LYS A 41 -14.40 11.34 -11.20
N LEU A 42 -13.78 10.40 -10.53
CA LEU A 42 -14.44 9.44 -9.66
C LEU A 42 -14.45 9.96 -8.22
N LEU A 43 -15.62 9.97 -7.63
CA LEU A 43 -15.82 10.17 -6.20
C LEU A 43 -16.39 8.89 -5.62
N TRP A 44 -15.98 8.50 -4.42
CA TRP A 44 -16.59 7.36 -3.74
C TRP A 44 -16.69 7.57 -2.24
N MET A 45 -17.64 6.87 -1.63
CA MET A 45 -17.89 6.87 -0.19
C MET A 45 -18.10 5.44 0.28
N VAL A 46 -17.50 5.10 1.43
CA VAL A 46 -17.60 3.77 2.03
C VAL A 46 -18.66 3.79 3.13
N ASP A 47 -19.70 2.97 2.99
CA ASP A 47 -20.64 2.68 4.08
C ASP A 47 -20.22 1.39 4.80
N TRP A 48 -19.59 1.57 5.95
CA TRP A 48 -19.12 0.46 6.77
C TRP A 48 -20.22 -0.29 7.49
N HIS A 49 -21.41 0.32 7.67
CA HIS A 49 -22.56 -0.31 8.32
C HIS A 49 -23.24 -1.29 7.39
N GLU A 50 -23.61 -0.81 6.19
CA GLU A 50 -24.25 -1.62 5.16
C GLU A 50 -23.24 -2.47 4.35
N LYS A 51 -21.92 -2.24 4.56
CA LYS A 51 -20.82 -2.89 3.82
C LYS A 51 -20.96 -2.70 2.31
N GLU A 52 -21.13 -1.46 1.88
CA GLU A 52 -21.25 -1.09 0.48
C GLU A 52 -20.43 0.16 0.16
N VAL A 53 -20.11 0.35 -1.11
CA VAL A 53 -19.42 1.54 -1.63
C VAL A 53 -20.35 2.24 -2.61
N PHE A 54 -20.50 3.54 -2.40
CA PHE A 54 -21.18 4.43 -3.34
C PHE A 54 -20.13 5.06 -4.24
N PHE A 55 -20.39 5.02 -5.54
CA PHE A 55 -19.54 5.60 -6.56
C PHE A 55 -20.30 6.71 -7.29
N HIS A 56 -19.62 7.81 -7.57
CA HIS A 56 -20.12 8.88 -8.40
C HIS A 56 -19.05 9.26 -9.44
N ILE A 57 -19.41 9.11 -10.70
CA ILE A 57 -18.55 9.43 -11.84
C ILE A 57 -19.08 10.70 -12.46
N ASN A 58 -18.28 11.75 -12.43
CA ASN A 58 -18.59 13.00 -13.09
C ASN A 58 -17.76 13.10 -14.37
N ASN A 59 -18.46 13.33 -15.47
CA ASN A 59 -17.89 13.38 -16.80
C ASN A 59 -18.05 14.80 -17.38
N SER A 60 -17.02 15.63 -17.22
CA SER A 60 -17.01 17.00 -17.75
C SER A 60 -16.50 17.03 -19.20
N PHE A 61 -17.18 16.34 -20.11
CA PHE A 61 -16.79 16.35 -21.51
C PHE A 61 -17.25 17.63 -22.23
N GLU A 62 -16.30 18.39 -22.74
CA GLU A 62 -16.58 19.55 -23.58
C GLU A 62 -17.11 19.18 -25.00
N HIS A 63 -16.85 17.95 -25.49
CA HIS A 63 -17.13 17.61 -26.90
C HIS A 63 -17.59 16.16 -27.12
N GLY A 64 -18.65 15.69 -26.49
CA GLY A 64 -19.25 14.45 -26.93
C GLY A 64 -19.83 13.57 -25.82
N LYS A 65 -21.04 13.17 -26.01
CA LYS A 65 -21.73 12.21 -25.15
C LYS A 65 -21.11 10.83 -25.37
N PHE A 66 -20.46 10.26 -24.36
CA PHE A 66 -20.11 8.86 -24.46
C PHE A 66 -21.42 8.02 -24.49
N ARG A 67 -21.39 6.98 -25.30
CA ARG A 67 -22.54 6.08 -25.40
C ARG A 67 -22.40 4.87 -24.50
N THR A 68 -21.17 4.47 -24.21
CA THR A 68 -20.88 3.36 -23.30
C THR A 68 -19.66 3.66 -22.45
N PHE A 69 -19.76 3.39 -21.15
CA PHE A 69 -18.68 3.53 -20.18
C PHE A 69 -18.63 2.28 -19.30
N GLY A 70 -17.45 1.72 -19.12
CA GLY A 70 -17.20 0.62 -18.21
C GLY A 70 -16.25 1.04 -17.10
N ILE A 71 -16.59 0.73 -15.86
CA ILE A 71 -15.70 0.78 -14.72
C ILE A 71 -15.62 -0.61 -14.11
N GLY A 72 -14.39 -1.11 -13.97
CA GLY A 72 -14.13 -2.45 -13.48
C GLY A 72 -13.24 -2.46 -12.27
N PHE A 73 -13.34 -3.56 -11.55
CA PHE A 73 -12.57 -3.86 -10.34
C PHE A 73 -11.67 -5.05 -10.63
N SER A 74 -10.38 -4.90 -10.40
CA SER A 74 -9.38 -5.94 -10.62
C SER A 74 -8.46 -6.05 -9.41
N GLN A 75 -7.94 -7.24 -9.17
CA GLN A 75 -6.98 -7.46 -8.08
C GLN A 75 -5.56 -7.05 -8.48
N ARG A 76 -5.21 -7.16 -9.77
CA ARG A 76 -3.84 -6.89 -10.27
C ARG A 76 -3.77 -5.91 -11.44
N GLY A 77 -4.90 -5.31 -11.81
CA GLY A 77 -4.95 -4.32 -12.89
C GLY A 77 -5.01 -4.91 -14.31
N GLU A 78 -5.11 -6.22 -14.42
CA GLU A 78 -5.28 -6.90 -15.70
C GLU A 78 -6.74 -6.82 -16.15
N LEU A 79 -6.97 -6.75 -17.48
CA LEU A 79 -8.32 -6.86 -18.02
C LEU A 79 -8.92 -8.26 -17.78
N SER A 80 -8.06 -9.27 -17.66
CA SER A 80 -8.45 -10.61 -17.28
C SER A 80 -9.03 -10.66 -15.88
N ARG A 81 -10.13 -11.40 -15.70
CA ARG A 81 -10.80 -11.52 -14.39
C ARG A 81 -11.21 -10.18 -13.76
N THR A 82 -11.49 -9.20 -14.60
CA THR A 82 -12.04 -7.93 -14.16
C THR A 82 -13.56 -8.02 -14.18
N ASP A 83 -14.14 -7.58 -13.11
CA ASP A 83 -15.55 -7.46 -12.85
C ASP A 83 -15.96 -6.02 -13.16
N PHE A 84 -16.90 -5.81 -14.11
CA PHE A 84 -17.25 -4.51 -14.65
C PHE A 84 -18.72 -4.13 -14.43
N CYS A 85 -18.95 -2.91 -14.00
CA CYS A 85 -20.21 -2.21 -14.20
C CYS A 85 -20.15 -1.46 -15.53
N VAL A 86 -21.00 -1.83 -16.48
CA VAL A 86 -21.08 -1.22 -17.81
C VAL A 86 -22.36 -0.41 -17.95
N PHE A 87 -22.20 0.86 -18.27
CA PHE A 87 -23.28 1.84 -18.41
C PHE A 87 -23.42 2.23 -19.87
N SER A 88 -24.64 2.15 -20.40
CA SER A 88 -24.92 2.48 -21.79
C SER A 88 -26.12 3.43 -21.90
N SER A 89 -25.98 4.51 -22.70
CA SER A 89 -27.04 5.48 -22.95
C SER A 89 -27.56 5.35 -24.37
N VAL A 90 -28.84 4.96 -24.51
CA VAL A 90 -29.54 4.81 -25.80
C VAL A 90 -30.46 6.01 -26.03
N HIS A 91 -30.11 6.86 -26.97
CA HIS A 91 -30.96 7.98 -27.47
C HIS A 91 -31.48 8.94 -26.39
N ASN A 92 -30.72 9.25 -25.35
CA ASN A 92 -31.12 10.17 -24.25
C ASN A 92 -32.41 9.78 -23.49
N LEU A 93 -32.93 8.58 -23.72
CA LEU A 93 -34.23 8.14 -23.17
C LEU A 93 -34.14 6.84 -22.36
N TYR A 94 -33.13 6.02 -22.61
CA TYR A 94 -32.96 4.75 -21.91
C TYR A 94 -31.50 4.57 -21.46
N HIS A 95 -31.32 4.45 -20.16
CA HIS A 95 -30.06 4.11 -19.57
C HIS A 95 -30.08 2.62 -19.20
N GLN A 96 -29.08 1.88 -19.67
CA GLN A 96 -28.92 0.46 -19.37
C GLN A 96 -27.66 0.27 -18.56
N VAL A 97 -27.73 -0.60 -17.58
CA VAL A 97 -26.59 -1.01 -16.75
C VAL A 97 -26.50 -2.51 -16.78
N TYR A 98 -25.29 -2.98 -16.96
CA TYR A 98 -24.97 -4.39 -16.97
C TYR A 98 -23.82 -4.64 -16.00
N ASP A 99 -24.01 -5.62 -15.12
CA ASP A 99 -22.95 -6.27 -14.42
C ASP A 99 -22.34 -7.32 -15.32
N THR A 100 -21.03 -7.26 -15.50
CA THR A 100 -20.33 -8.09 -16.49
C THR A 100 -18.96 -8.49 -15.97
N TYR A 101 -18.44 -9.57 -16.48
CA TYR A 101 -17.08 -10.00 -16.19
C TYR A 101 -16.32 -10.39 -17.46
N THR A 102 -14.99 -10.33 -17.39
CA THR A 102 -14.15 -10.71 -18.50
C THR A 102 -14.04 -12.22 -18.59
N SER A 103 -14.22 -12.78 -19.79
CA SER A 103 -14.02 -14.22 -20.06
C SER A 103 -12.59 -14.67 -19.76
N ARG A 104 -12.38 -15.95 -19.50
CA ARG A 104 -11.05 -16.52 -19.19
C ARG A 104 -10.01 -16.34 -20.30
N ASP A 105 -10.45 -16.24 -21.54
CA ASP A 105 -9.58 -16.00 -22.69
C ASP A 105 -9.32 -14.51 -22.95
N ASN A 106 -9.84 -13.61 -22.09
CA ASN A 106 -9.72 -12.16 -22.17
C ASN A 106 -10.25 -11.52 -23.45
N LYS A 107 -11.12 -12.21 -24.19
CA LYS A 107 -11.63 -11.73 -25.48
C LYS A 107 -13.03 -11.18 -25.41
N HIS A 108 -13.80 -11.58 -24.40
CA HIS A 108 -15.22 -11.26 -24.31
C HIS A 108 -15.60 -10.71 -22.95
N LEU A 109 -16.53 -9.73 -22.97
CA LEU A 109 -17.32 -9.35 -21.81
C LEU A 109 -18.57 -10.22 -21.78
N LEU A 110 -18.84 -10.85 -20.66
CA LEU A 110 -20.00 -11.69 -20.42
C LEU A 110 -20.91 -10.99 -19.44
N ILE A 111 -22.22 -10.97 -19.72
CA ILE A 111 -23.21 -10.45 -18.79
C ILE A 111 -23.31 -11.42 -17.62
N ASP A 112 -23.25 -10.89 -16.38
CA ASP A 112 -23.41 -11.72 -15.20
C ASP A 112 -24.87 -12.12 -14.99
N THR A 113 -25.05 -13.32 -14.41
CA THR A 113 -26.37 -13.84 -14.06
C THR A 113 -27.00 -13.04 -12.92
N LEU A 114 -26.18 -12.60 -11.95
CA LEU A 114 -26.56 -11.72 -10.86
C LEU A 114 -26.09 -10.31 -11.18
N GLN A 115 -27.00 -9.35 -11.09
CA GLN A 115 -26.71 -7.95 -11.40
C GLN A 115 -26.49 -7.19 -10.09
N ASN A 116 -25.24 -6.88 -9.79
CA ASN A 116 -24.79 -6.32 -8.51
C ASN A 116 -24.35 -4.85 -8.58
N CYS A 117 -24.49 -4.22 -9.75
CA CYS A 117 -24.24 -2.79 -9.97
C CYS A 117 -25.55 -1.98 -9.81
N ASP A 118 -25.92 -1.64 -8.58
CA ASP A 118 -27.16 -0.93 -8.27
C ASP A 118 -27.05 0.55 -8.66
N VAL A 119 -27.71 0.98 -9.75
CA VAL A 119 -27.74 2.38 -10.16
C VAL A 119 -28.71 3.18 -9.30
N ILE A 120 -28.24 4.31 -8.82
CA ILE A 120 -29.01 5.29 -8.04
C ILE A 120 -29.45 6.44 -8.94
N HIS A 121 -28.54 6.92 -9.79
CA HIS A 121 -28.77 8.02 -10.71
C HIS A 121 -27.86 7.88 -11.94
N MET A 122 -28.39 8.19 -13.09
CA MET A 122 -27.63 8.26 -14.33
C MET A 122 -28.24 9.32 -15.25
N ASP A 123 -27.42 10.24 -15.72
CA ASP A 123 -27.77 11.24 -16.75
C ASP A 123 -26.61 11.36 -17.76
N ASP A 124 -26.70 12.32 -18.67
CA ASP A 124 -25.73 12.54 -19.73
C ASP A 124 -24.34 12.95 -19.21
N ASN A 125 -24.22 13.40 -17.95
CA ASN A 125 -23.00 13.98 -17.38
C ASN A 125 -22.48 13.22 -16.17
N SER A 126 -23.31 12.39 -15.54
CA SER A 126 -22.95 11.72 -14.31
C SER A 126 -23.59 10.35 -14.14
N ILE A 127 -22.91 9.50 -13.42
CA ILE A 127 -23.38 8.17 -13.03
C ILE A 127 -23.15 8.01 -11.53
N THR A 128 -24.20 7.62 -10.81
CA THR A 128 -24.11 7.25 -9.39
C THR A 128 -24.64 5.84 -9.22
N PHE A 129 -23.82 4.97 -8.67
CA PHE A 129 -24.19 3.59 -8.38
C PHE A 129 -23.58 3.13 -7.05
N ARG A 130 -24.05 2.02 -6.54
CA ARG A 130 -23.47 1.37 -5.36
C ARG A 130 -23.22 -0.11 -5.61
N ARG A 131 -22.31 -0.67 -4.85
CA ARG A 131 -22.00 -2.08 -4.84
C ARG A 131 -21.57 -2.54 -3.44
N LYS A 132 -21.98 -3.74 -3.04
CA LYS A 132 -21.58 -4.34 -1.77
C LYS A 132 -20.10 -4.72 -1.79
N PHE A 133 -19.45 -4.76 -0.60
CA PHE A 133 -18.07 -5.25 -0.46
C PHE A 133 -17.97 -6.69 -0.94
N ASP A 134 -18.91 -7.54 -0.55
CA ASP A 134 -19.06 -8.91 -1.01
C ASP A 134 -20.50 -9.09 -1.51
N THR A 135 -20.67 -9.28 -2.80
CA THR A 135 -21.96 -9.48 -3.47
C THR A 135 -22.47 -10.90 -3.32
N CYS A 136 -21.63 -11.80 -2.79
CA CYS A 136 -21.86 -13.25 -2.76
C CYS A 136 -21.85 -13.93 -4.15
N ASP A 137 -21.54 -13.18 -5.19
CA ASP A 137 -21.34 -13.72 -6.52
C ASP A 137 -19.90 -14.22 -6.69
N PRO A 138 -19.67 -15.49 -7.09
CA PRO A 138 -18.34 -16.02 -7.31
C PRO A 138 -17.55 -15.33 -8.44
N GLN A 139 -18.23 -14.63 -9.36
CA GLN A 139 -17.63 -13.92 -10.49
C GLN A 139 -17.19 -12.53 -10.11
N ASP A 140 -17.77 -11.99 -9.04
CA ASP A 140 -17.48 -10.66 -8.54
C ASP A 140 -16.22 -10.61 -7.67
N ILE A 141 -15.49 -9.51 -7.83
CA ILE A 141 -14.35 -9.17 -6.96
C ILE A 141 -14.86 -8.65 -5.61
N VAL A 142 -14.40 -9.28 -4.54
CA VAL A 142 -14.67 -8.81 -3.16
C VAL A 142 -13.81 -7.57 -2.88
N PHE A 143 -14.42 -6.49 -2.39
CA PHE A 143 -13.69 -5.31 -1.97
C PHE A 143 -13.02 -5.54 -0.61
N HIS A 144 -11.74 -5.27 -0.53
CA HIS A 144 -10.92 -5.41 0.67
C HIS A 144 -10.12 -4.14 0.96
N SER A 145 -9.50 -4.06 2.13
CA SER A 145 -8.73 -2.89 2.57
C SER A 145 -7.34 -2.76 1.93
N GLY A 146 -6.89 -3.77 1.19
CA GLY A 146 -5.62 -3.76 0.45
C GLY A 146 -5.71 -3.01 -0.87
N THR A 147 -4.65 -3.15 -1.69
CA THR A 147 -4.58 -2.58 -3.04
C THR A 147 -5.55 -3.31 -3.96
N MET A 148 -6.33 -2.55 -4.69
CA MET A 148 -7.18 -2.96 -5.80
C MET A 148 -6.85 -2.10 -7.01
N TYR A 149 -7.35 -2.46 -8.16
CA TYR A 149 -7.21 -1.67 -9.37
C TYR A 149 -8.58 -1.32 -9.92
N LEU A 150 -8.76 -0.05 -10.25
CA LEU A 150 -9.86 0.42 -11.07
C LEU A 150 -9.43 0.35 -12.54
N VAL A 151 -10.19 -0.38 -13.33
CA VAL A 151 -10.00 -0.48 -14.78
C VAL A 151 -11.18 0.24 -15.40
N TRP A 152 -10.93 1.19 -16.27
CA TRP A 152 -11.98 1.95 -16.92
C TRP A 152 -11.76 2.01 -18.43
N TRP A 153 -12.88 2.11 -19.18
CA TRP A 153 -12.88 2.31 -20.61
C TRP A 153 -14.14 3.03 -21.05
N ARG A 154 -14.11 3.66 -22.20
CA ARG A 154 -15.26 4.31 -22.81
C ARG A 154 -15.30 4.08 -24.30
N MET A 155 -16.51 4.13 -24.87
CA MET A 155 -16.79 4.01 -26.30
C MET A 155 -17.85 5.03 -26.72
N ASP A 156 -17.68 5.55 -27.93
CA ASP A 156 -18.66 6.45 -28.56
C ASP A 156 -19.78 5.66 -29.27
N THR A 157 -19.72 4.32 -29.23
CA THR A 157 -20.69 3.40 -29.78
C THR A 157 -21.44 2.66 -28.69
N LEU A 158 -22.66 2.19 -29.02
CA LEU A 158 -23.39 1.26 -28.16
C LEU A 158 -22.81 -0.14 -28.29
N LEU A 159 -22.77 -0.88 -27.19
CA LEU A 159 -22.48 -2.31 -27.21
C LEU A 159 -23.72 -3.06 -27.71
N ASP A 160 -23.50 -3.99 -28.63
CA ASP A 160 -24.57 -4.89 -29.12
C ASP A 160 -24.57 -6.19 -28.29
N TRP A 161 -25.45 -6.24 -27.30
CA TRP A 161 -25.63 -7.38 -26.41
C TRP A 161 -26.51 -8.49 -26.99
N LYS A 162 -26.95 -8.37 -28.26
CA LYS A 162 -27.92 -9.32 -28.86
C LYS A 162 -27.41 -10.75 -28.96
N ASN A 163 -26.12 -10.97 -28.85
CA ASN A 163 -25.49 -12.29 -28.97
C ASN A 163 -24.84 -12.80 -27.67
N ASP A 164 -25.18 -12.27 -26.51
CA ASP A 164 -24.63 -12.63 -25.19
C ASP A 164 -23.09 -12.49 -25.06
N PHE A 165 -22.38 -12.17 -26.13
CA PHE A 165 -20.94 -12.02 -26.17
C PHE A 165 -20.56 -10.74 -26.88
N THR A 166 -19.96 -9.84 -26.14
CA THR A 166 -19.32 -8.65 -26.70
C THR A 166 -17.80 -8.82 -26.59
N THR A 167 -17.09 -8.56 -27.69
CA THR A 167 -15.64 -8.55 -27.61
C THR A 167 -15.17 -7.49 -26.62
N VAL A 168 -14.29 -7.89 -25.70
CA VAL A 168 -13.61 -6.93 -24.84
C VAL A 168 -13.07 -5.83 -25.73
N PRO A 169 -13.35 -4.56 -25.44
CA PRO A 169 -12.73 -3.48 -26.16
C PRO A 169 -11.21 -3.70 -26.17
N ASN A 170 -10.67 -4.00 -27.33
CA ASN A 170 -9.27 -4.37 -27.49
C ASN A 170 -8.37 -3.18 -27.10
N ALA A 171 -7.11 -3.43 -26.76
CA ALA A 171 -6.10 -2.43 -26.42
C ALA A 171 -5.91 -1.29 -27.47
N SER A 172 -6.58 -1.37 -28.61
CA SER A 172 -6.71 -0.30 -29.60
C SER A 172 -7.70 0.81 -29.20
N LEU A 173 -8.38 0.69 -28.06
CA LEU A 173 -9.24 1.77 -27.56
C LEU A 173 -8.38 2.90 -27.02
N GLN A 174 -8.46 4.03 -27.68
CA GLN A 174 -7.78 5.27 -27.32
C GLN A 174 -8.22 5.84 -25.95
N ASN A 175 -9.13 5.19 -25.24
CA ASN A 175 -9.79 5.71 -24.05
C ASN A 175 -10.01 4.62 -23.00
N HIS A 176 -8.92 4.07 -22.47
CA HIS A 176 -8.97 3.17 -21.32
C HIS A 176 -7.81 3.47 -20.36
N GLY A 177 -7.90 2.98 -19.15
CA GLY A 177 -6.83 3.11 -18.16
C GLY A 177 -7.01 2.17 -16.99
N THR A 178 -5.94 2.02 -16.24
CA THR A 178 -5.88 1.22 -15.03
C THR A 178 -5.18 2.02 -13.95
N LEU A 179 -5.75 2.11 -12.76
CA LEU A 179 -5.21 2.85 -11.64
C LEU A 179 -5.28 2.02 -10.34
N PRO A 180 -4.19 1.90 -9.58
CA PRO A 180 -4.23 1.29 -8.26
C PRO A 180 -4.98 2.18 -7.28
N VAL A 181 -5.74 1.58 -6.37
CA VAL A 181 -6.55 2.28 -5.39
C VAL A 181 -6.77 1.44 -4.13
N GLN A 182 -6.87 2.07 -2.99
CA GLN A 182 -7.46 1.49 -1.80
C GLN A 182 -8.94 1.94 -1.76
N LEU A 183 -9.87 1.06 -2.12
CA LEU A 183 -11.30 1.40 -2.12
C LEU A 183 -11.86 1.55 -0.70
N LEU A 184 -11.54 0.62 0.18
CA LEU A 184 -12.02 0.64 1.57
C LEU A 184 -11.11 1.50 2.45
N ARG A 185 -11.05 2.79 2.18
CA ARG A 185 -10.32 3.78 2.99
C ARG A 185 -11.08 4.12 4.27
N ALA A 186 -10.34 4.37 5.34
CA ALA A 186 -10.89 4.99 6.55
C ALA A 186 -11.41 6.40 6.25
N ASP A 187 -12.40 6.87 7.02
CA ASP A 187 -12.89 8.24 6.93
C ASP A 187 -11.75 9.24 7.16
N LYS A 188 -11.74 10.33 6.40
CA LYS A 188 -10.71 11.37 6.51
C LYS A 188 -10.79 12.06 7.87
N ILE A 189 -9.64 12.28 8.49
CA ILE A 189 -9.57 13.06 9.73
C ILE A 189 -9.68 14.54 9.37
N ARG A 190 -10.63 15.23 10.01
CA ARG A 190 -10.80 16.67 9.85
C ARG A 190 -9.80 17.43 10.72
N ILE A 191 -9.10 18.37 10.12
CA ILE A 191 -8.31 19.36 10.88
C ILE A 191 -9.27 20.48 11.29
N GLU A 192 -9.43 20.69 12.59
CA GLU A 192 -10.27 21.77 13.13
C GLU A 192 -9.53 23.11 13.03
N GLU A 193 -9.61 23.77 11.88
CA GLU A 193 -8.97 25.06 11.63
C GLU A 193 -9.42 26.17 12.61
N LYS A 194 -10.64 26.09 13.11
CA LYS A 194 -11.20 27.11 14.02
C LYS A 194 -10.56 27.12 15.41
N SER A 195 -9.93 26.04 15.84
CA SER A 195 -9.34 25.90 17.19
C SER A 195 -7.81 26.03 17.22
N GLN A 196 -7.14 26.00 16.07
CA GLN A 196 -5.68 26.02 15.94
C GLN A 196 -5.24 26.86 14.75
N VAL A 197 -4.23 27.71 14.95
CA VAL A 197 -3.59 28.42 13.83
C VAL A 197 -2.73 27.41 13.08
N LEU A 198 -3.23 26.98 11.91
CA LEU A 198 -2.50 26.11 11.01
C LEU A 198 -1.48 26.91 10.23
N LYS A 199 -0.21 26.55 10.34
CA LYS A 199 0.88 27.12 9.52
C LYS A 199 1.30 26.06 8.48
N LYS A 200 1.68 26.54 7.30
CA LYS A 200 2.08 25.68 6.17
C LYS A 200 3.56 25.89 5.88
N VAL A 201 4.26 24.78 5.71
CA VAL A 201 5.65 24.72 5.26
C VAL A 201 5.68 23.91 3.99
N GLU A 202 6.28 24.42 2.96
CA GLU A 202 6.41 23.72 1.68
C GLU A 202 7.87 23.32 1.45
N VAL A 203 8.06 22.06 1.09
CA VAL A 203 9.32 21.46 0.74
C VAL A 203 9.14 20.92 -0.66
N HIS A 204 9.65 21.62 -1.66
CA HIS A 204 9.45 21.29 -3.07
C HIS A 204 10.73 21.54 -3.88
N LEU A 205 10.83 20.96 -5.05
CA LEU A 205 11.94 21.19 -5.99
C LEU A 205 11.87 22.61 -6.57
N ASP A 206 12.98 23.11 -7.10
CA ASP A 206 13.11 24.46 -7.65
C ASP A 206 13.16 24.40 -9.19
N ALA A 207 12.02 24.19 -9.84
CA ALA A 207 11.88 24.18 -11.29
C ALA A 207 12.94 23.28 -11.99
N VAL A 208 13.01 22.02 -11.60
CA VAL A 208 13.98 21.06 -12.11
C VAL A 208 13.60 20.62 -13.51
N VAL A 209 14.56 20.71 -14.44
CA VAL A 209 14.41 20.09 -15.76
C VAL A 209 14.57 18.57 -15.60
N VAL A 210 13.47 17.83 -15.76
CA VAL A 210 13.47 16.37 -15.60
C VAL A 210 14.31 15.74 -16.72
N PRO A 211 15.36 14.95 -16.39
CA PRO A 211 16.17 14.29 -17.39
C PRO A 211 15.36 13.30 -18.25
N ALA A 212 15.67 13.23 -19.53
CA ALA A 212 15.07 12.28 -20.46
C ALA A 212 15.71 10.88 -20.34
N VAL A 213 15.65 10.32 -19.13
CA VAL A 213 16.11 8.97 -18.79
C VAL A 213 14.99 8.25 -18.04
N GLU A 214 14.98 6.92 -18.08
CA GLU A 214 13.91 6.08 -17.52
C GLU A 214 13.65 6.35 -16.03
N THR A 215 14.72 6.50 -15.25
CA THR A 215 14.64 6.67 -13.79
C THR A 215 15.56 7.79 -13.34
N THR A 216 15.02 8.73 -12.56
CA THR A 216 15.79 9.81 -11.93
C THR A 216 15.40 9.97 -10.47
N TYR A 217 16.39 9.99 -9.58
CA TYR A 217 16.23 10.40 -8.19
C TYR A 217 16.83 11.78 -8.00
N TRP A 218 16.00 12.74 -7.58
CA TRP A 218 16.41 14.13 -7.33
C TRP A 218 16.26 14.46 -5.85
N CYS A 219 17.33 14.99 -5.26
CA CYS A 219 17.41 15.33 -3.84
C CYS A 219 17.53 16.83 -3.63
N LYS A 220 16.73 17.35 -2.69
CA LYS A 220 16.88 18.71 -2.19
C LYS A 220 17.05 18.70 -0.68
N ILE A 221 18.15 19.32 -0.20
CA ILE A 221 18.37 19.56 1.24
C ILE A 221 18.15 21.04 1.49
N GLN A 222 17.24 21.35 2.39
CA GLN A 222 16.97 22.73 2.81
C GLN A 222 16.97 22.88 4.31
N ARG A 223 17.32 24.08 4.74
CA ARG A 223 17.17 24.48 6.13
C ARG A 223 15.78 25.04 6.35
N LEU A 224 15.12 24.57 7.41
CA LEU A 224 13.84 25.10 7.84
C LEU A 224 14.00 26.43 8.55
N ASP A 225 12.94 27.24 8.51
CA ASP A 225 12.93 28.57 9.12
C ASP A 225 13.04 28.51 10.65
N PRO A 226 13.70 29.48 11.30
CA PRO A 226 13.85 29.55 12.75
C PRO A 226 12.52 29.51 13.50
N TRP A 227 11.46 30.16 13.00
CA TRP A 227 10.15 30.14 13.66
C TRP A 227 9.58 28.71 13.83
N LEU A 228 9.97 27.78 12.96
CA LEU A 228 9.55 26.38 13.03
C LEU A 228 10.51 25.55 13.89
N THR A 229 11.82 25.86 13.85
CA THR A 229 12.86 25.03 14.47
C THR A 229 13.21 25.43 15.90
N ASP A 230 13.05 26.70 16.29
CA ASP A 230 13.41 27.18 17.62
C ASP A 230 12.46 26.68 18.72
N VAL A 231 11.21 26.42 18.38
CA VAL A 231 10.17 25.94 19.28
C VAL A 231 9.53 24.69 18.70
N LYS A 232 9.23 23.73 19.59
CA LYS A 232 8.55 22.49 19.19
C LYS A 232 7.15 22.78 18.66
N HIS A 233 6.84 22.19 17.53
CA HIS A 233 5.53 22.16 16.87
C HIS A 233 5.09 20.71 16.65
N HIS A 234 3.82 20.52 16.28
CA HIS A 234 3.34 19.25 15.78
C HIS A 234 2.96 19.35 14.30
N ILE A 235 3.52 18.47 13.48
CA ILE A 235 3.01 18.17 12.15
C ILE A 235 1.69 17.42 12.33
N VAL A 236 0.65 17.91 11.66
CA VAL A 236 -0.70 17.35 11.75
C VAL A 236 -1.18 16.77 10.42
N GLN A 237 -0.50 17.12 9.31
CA GLN A 237 -0.82 16.58 7.98
C GLN A 237 0.35 16.78 7.02
N PHE A 238 0.49 15.83 6.11
CA PHE A 238 1.29 15.93 4.89
C PHE A 238 0.36 15.95 3.69
N GLU A 239 0.59 16.90 2.76
CA GLU A 239 -0.16 17.03 1.50
C GLU A 239 0.83 16.97 0.34
N PRO A 240 0.58 16.13 -0.69
CA PRO A 240 1.41 16.15 -1.89
C PRO A 240 1.16 17.43 -2.70
N LEU A 241 2.22 17.97 -3.28
CA LEU A 241 2.23 19.04 -4.27
C LEU A 241 2.84 18.45 -5.53
N ILE A 242 2.04 18.16 -6.55
CA ILE A 242 2.48 17.47 -7.76
C ILE A 242 2.29 18.39 -8.96
N ASP A 243 3.37 18.63 -9.70
CA ASP A 243 3.34 19.38 -10.96
C ASP A 243 3.09 18.45 -12.15
N ASN A 244 3.82 17.33 -12.22
CA ASN A 244 3.73 16.38 -13.32
C ASN A 244 3.27 15.01 -12.81
N GLU A 245 1.96 14.79 -12.79
CA GLU A 245 1.33 13.53 -12.29
C GLU A 245 1.83 12.29 -13.06
N ASP A 246 2.26 12.44 -14.32
CA ASP A 246 2.73 11.34 -15.17
C ASP A 246 4.17 10.91 -14.88
N LEU A 247 4.98 11.80 -14.31
CA LEU A 247 6.42 11.56 -14.12
C LEU A 247 6.80 11.32 -12.66
N VAL A 248 6.10 11.96 -11.71
CA VAL A 248 6.41 11.82 -10.29
C VAL A 248 5.87 10.50 -9.77
N HIS A 249 6.75 9.55 -9.46
CA HIS A 249 6.39 8.22 -9.00
C HIS A 249 6.21 8.15 -7.47
N HIS A 250 7.19 8.66 -6.71
CA HIS A 250 7.08 8.83 -5.26
C HIS A 250 7.98 9.97 -4.76
N MET A 251 7.70 10.41 -3.54
CA MET A 251 8.45 11.44 -2.84
C MET A 251 8.65 11.04 -1.38
N GLU A 252 9.83 11.31 -0.85
CA GLU A 252 10.17 11.06 0.54
C GLU A 252 10.73 12.31 1.20
N VAL A 253 10.33 12.55 2.45
CA VAL A 253 10.90 13.63 3.29
C VAL A 253 11.62 13.01 4.47
N PHE A 254 12.88 13.37 4.64
CA PHE A 254 13.74 12.86 5.71
C PHE A 254 14.17 13.98 6.64
N GLN A 255 14.19 13.70 7.93
CA GLN A 255 14.86 14.50 8.95
C GLN A 255 16.34 14.17 8.99
N CYS A 256 17.18 15.19 9.15
CA CYS A 256 18.60 14.99 9.42
C CYS A 256 18.83 14.75 10.91
N VAL A 257 19.58 13.70 11.26
CA VAL A 257 19.64 13.20 12.66
C VAL A 257 20.86 13.64 13.47
N THR A 258 21.82 14.36 12.85
CA THR A 258 23.03 14.79 13.59
C THR A 258 23.11 16.31 13.70
N ASN A 259 23.58 16.79 14.85
CA ASN A 259 23.88 18.20 15.09
C ASN A 259 25.39 18.50 15.05
N ASN A 260 26.25 17.48 14.90
CA ASN A 260 27.69 17.62 15.02
C ASN A 260 28.44 17.84 13.69
N MET A 261 27.75 17.66 12.57
CA MET A 261 28.31 17.90 11.23
C MET A 261 27.52 19.01 10.53
N GLU A 262 28.24 19.87 9.82
CA GLU A 262 27.62 20.88 8.99
C GLU A 262 26.92 20.22 7.81
N ILE A 263 25.61 20.45 7.70
CA ILE A 263 24.80 19.96 6.61
C ILE A 263 24.64 21.11 5.61
N HIS A 264 25.10 20.88 4.39
CA HIS A 264 24.99 21.88 3.33
C HIS A 264 23.67 21.74 2.59
N THR A 265 23.10 22.86 2.17
CA THR A 265 21.97 22.87 1.25
C THR A 265 22.38 22.23 -0.09
N TYR A 266 21.46 21.51 -0.71
CA TYR A 266 21.69 20.79 -1.96
C TYR A 266 20.44 20.80 -2.82
N ASN A 267 20.62 20.79 -4.16
CA ASN A 267 19.54 20.56 -5.11
C ASN A 267 20.16 19.95 -6.37
N GLY A 268 19.95 18.64 -6.57
CA GLY A 268 20.57 17.90 -7.67
C GLY A 268 20.27 16.41 -7.64
N PRO A 269 20.87 15.63 -8.58
CA PRO A 269 20.75 14.17 -8.56
C PRO A 269 21.20 13.58 -7.23
N CYS A 270 20.42 12.63 -6.67
CA CYS A 270 20.72 12.07 -5.35
C CYS A 270 22.08 11.36 -5.28
N ASN A 271 22.55 10.80 -6.40
CA ASN A 271 23.86 10.14 -6.47
C ASN A 271 25.04 11.10 -6.26
N ASP A 272 24.85 12.38 -6.62
CA ASP A 272 25.87 13.43 -6.53
C ASP A 272 25.79 14.21 -5.21
N MET A 273 24.85 13.82 -4.33
CA MET A 273 24.60 14.50 -3.06
C MET A 273 25.84 14.41 -2.14
N PRO A 274 26.21 15.53 -1.46
CA PRO A 274 27.30 15.52 -0.47
C PRO A 274 27.09 14.44 0.61
N ALA A 275 28.20 13.90 1.11
CA ALA A 275 28.18 12.85 2.14
C ALA A 275 27.37 13.27 3.40
N SER A 276 27.39 14.56 3.76
CA SER A 276 26.59 15.12 4.86
C SER A 276 25.09 14.96 4.65
N GLY A 277 24.60 14.91 3.40
CA GLY A 277 23.19 14.70 3.09
C GLY A 277 22.69 13.29 3.41
N ARG A 278 23.60 12.30 3.49
CA ARG A 278 23.23 10.93 3.91
C ARG A 278 22.84 10.84 5.38
N LEU A 279 23.15 11.86 6.18
CA LEU A 279 22.73 11.97 7.58
C LEU A 279 21.23 12.33 7.69
N CYS A 280 20.60 12.75 6.60
CA CYS A 280 19.16 12.94 6.51
C CYS A 280 18.51 11.60 6.14
N SER A 281 18.37 10.71 7.11
CA SER A 281 17.94 9.31 6.91
C SER A 281 16.66 8.95 7.65
N LYS A 282 16.19 9.77 8.60
CA LYS A 282 14.98 9.49 9.36
C LYS A 282 13.74 9.87 8.56
N VAL A 283 12.97 8.89 8.12
CA VAL A 283 11.74 9.11 7.35
C VAL A 283 10.72 9.90 8.16
N MET A 284 10.19 10.98 7.61
CA MET A 284 9.10 11.78 8.17
C MET A 284 7.80 11.58 7.39
N ALA A 285 7.88 11.55 6.08
CA ALA A 285 6.75 11.37 5.20
C ALA A 285 7.16 10.65 3.92
N LEU A 286 6.22 9.92 3.36
CA LEU A 286 6.33 9.32 2.04
C LEU A 286 4.99 9.48 1.32
N TRP A 287 5.09 9.81 0.04
CA TRP A 287 3.96 9.82 -0.87
C TRP A 287 4.30 8.96 -2.09
N ALA A 288 3.33 8.19 -2.56
CA ALA A 288 3.43 7.45 -3.82
C ALA A 288 2.24 7.79 -4.72
N MET A 289 2.40 7.57 -6.02
CA MET A 289 1.39 7.84 -7.04
C MET A 289 0.00 7.31 -6.63
N GLY A 290 -1.02 8.15 -6.74
CA GLY A 290 -2.39 7.83 -6.35
C GLY A 290 -2.71 8.03 -4.86
N ALA A 291 -1.69 8.24 -4.00
CA ALA A 291 -1.92 8.54 -2.59
C ALA A 291 -2.49 9.94 -2.38
N GLY A 292 -3.32 10.08 -1.36
CA GLY A 292 -3.82 11.37 -0.90
C GLY A 292 -2.98 11.96 0.23
N SER A 293 -3.53 12.99 0.87
CA SER A 293 -2.94 13.58 2.08
C SER A 293 -3.04 12.63 3.26
N PHE A 294 -1.99 12.56 4.08
CA PHE A 294 -1.99 11.81 5.33
C PHE A 294 -2.17 12.73 6.53
N THR A 295 -3.21 12.50 7.33
CA THR A 295 -3.56 13.34 8.48
C THR A 295 -3.42 12.58 9.78
N TYR A 296 -2.72 13.18 10.74
CA TYR A 296 -2.53 12.64 12.08
C TYR A 296 -3.82 12.71 12.90
N PRO A 297 -4.09 11.73 13.82
CA PRO A 297 -5.27 11.75 14.67
C PRO A 297 -5.28 12.97 15.59
N LYS A 298 -6.47 13.38 16.05
CA LYS A 298 -6.65 14.60 16.88
C LYS A 298 -5.79 14.58 18.16
N GLU A 299 -5.48 13.41 18.66
CA GLU A 299 -4.74 13.19 19.91
C GLU A 299 -3.23 13.35 19.74
N ALA A 300 -2.68 13.21 18.53
CA ALA A 300 -1.24 13.12 18.30
C ALA A 300 -0.77 13.95 17.10
N GLY A 301 0.50 14.33 17.11
CA GLY A 301 1.18 14.99 16.00
C GLY A 301 2.65 14.60 15.97
N LEU A 302 3.26 14.55 14.78
CA LEU A 302 4.68 14.26 14.65
C LEU A 302 5.49 15.49 15.08
N PRO A 303 6.41 15.35 16.06
CA PRO A 303 7.18 16.51 16.55
C PRO A 303 8.11 17.06 15.47
N ILE A 304 8.17 18.39 15.37
CA ILE A 304 9.12 19.13 14.55
C ILE A 304 9.59 20.36 15.31
N GLY A 305 10.87 20.70 15.19
CA GLY A 305 11.46 21.82 15.91
C GLY A 305 11.74 21.55 17.40
N GLY A 306 12.31 22.55 18.07
CA GLY A 306 12.82 22.49 19.43
C GLY A 306 14.35 22.34 19.47
N LYS A 307 14.93 22.47 20.65
CA LYS A 307 16.40 22.58 20.85
C LYS A 307 17.22 21.39 20.31
N GLU A 308 16.64 20.20 20.34
CA GLU A 308 17.30 18.96 19.88
C GLU A 308 17.03 18.66 18.40
N PHE A 309 16.26 19.50 17.72
CA PHE A 309 15.85 19.27 16.34
C PHE A 309 16.91 19.81 15.37
N ASN A 310 17.40 18.97 14.45
CA ASN A 310 18.24 19.46 13.35
C ASN A 310 17.38 20.24 12.36
N PRO A 311 17.75 21.51 12.04
CA PRO A 311 16.94 22.36 11.18
C PRO A 311 16.94 21.96 9.69
N HIS A 312 17.67 20.92 9.29
CA HIS A 312 17.74 20.49 7.91
C HIS A 312 16.83 19.27 7.66
N ILE A 313 16.18 19.30 6.49
CA ILE A 313 15.41 18.18 5.95
C ILE A 313 15.83 17.93 4.52
N ARG A 314 15.66 16.69 4.07
CA ARG A 314 15.87 16.26 2.69
C ARG A 314 14.55 15.86 2.08
N LEU A 315 14.22 16.41 0.92
CA LEU A 315 13.21 15.90 0.00
C LEU A 315 13.91 15.05 -1.05
N GLU A 316 13.38 13.89 -1.34
CA GLU A 316 13.77 13.04 -2.46
C GLU A 316 12.56 12.83 -3.37
N VAL A 317 12.72 13.05 -4.65
CA VAL A 317 11.69 12.85 -5.68
C VAL A 317 12.18 11.84 -6.69
N HIS A 318 11.40 10.76 -6.86
CA HIS A 318 11.64 9.78 -7.91
C HIS A 318 10.76 10.08 -9.12
N PHE A 319 11.41 10.34 -10.24
CA PHE A 319 10.78 10.45 -11.55
C PHE A 319 10.88 9.13 -12.31
N ASN A 320 9.74 8.62 -12.78
CA ASN A 320 9.63 7.46 -13.67
C ASN A 320 9.25 7.95 -15.07
N ASN A 321 10.18 7.87 -16.03
CA ASN A 321 10.04 8.41 -17.39
C ASN A 321 10.39 7.35 -18.46
N PRO A 322 9.63 6.24 -18.54
CA PRO A 322 9.94 5.13 -19.45
C PRO A 322 9.84 5.54 -20.93
N GLU A 323 9.10 6.59 -21.25
CA GLU A 323 8.96 7.10 -22.61
C GLU A 323 10.07 8.10 -23.00
N LEU A 324 11.04 8.34 -22.10
CA LEU A 324 12.17 9.26 -22.30
C LEU A 324 11.72 10.67 -22.74
N LYS A 325 10.61 11.15 -22.22
CA LYS A 325 10.07 12.48 -22.48
C LYS A 325 11.06 13.55 -22.03
N SER A 326 11.16 14.64 -22.79
CA SER A 326 12.04 15.77 -22.50
C SER A 326 11.29 17.09 -22.42
N GLY A 327 11.92 18.10 -21.82
CA GLY A 327 11.36 19.46 -21.73
C GLY A 327 10.37 19.68 -20.59
N PHE A 328 10.19 18.72 -19.70
CA PHE A 328 9.38 18.88 -18.49
C PHE A 328 10.15 19.61 -17.41
N ILE A 329 9.51 20.58 -16.80
CA ILE A 329 9.99 21.29 -15.62
C ILE A 329 9.10 20.86 -14.46
N ASP A 330 9.70 20.55 -13.30
CA ASP A 330 8.99 20.04 -12.14
C ASP A 330 9.39 20.76 -10.85
N SER A 331 8.40 21.12 -10.07
CA SER A 331 8.52 21.71 -8.72
C SER A 331 7.75 20.90 -7.67
N SER A 332 7.56 19.62 -7.91
CA SER A 332 6.83 18.75 -6.99
C SER A 332 7.49 18.66 -5.62
N GLY A 333 6.68 18.38 -4.62
CA GLY A 333 7.11 18.28 -3.22
C GLY A 333 5.99 18.00 -2.26
N MET A 334 6.19 18.36 -1.01
CA MET A 334 5.20 18.17 0.05
C MET A 334 4.92 19.45 0.81
N ARG A 335 3.65 19.67 1.14
CA ARG A 335 3.22 20.66 2.12
C ARG A 335 3.08 19.99 3.46
N ILE A 336 3.72 20.55 4.46
CA ILE A 336 3.70 20.12 5.85
C ILE A 336 2.84 21.10 6.63
N ASN A 337 1.72 20.64 7.15
CA ASN A 337 0.81 21.42 7.97
C ASN A 337 1.17 21.25 9.43
N VAL A 338 1.47 22.35 10.12
CA VAL A 338 1.95 22.35 11.51
C VAL A 338 1.08 23.21 12.41
N VAL A 339 1.04 22.86 13.69
CA VAL A 339 0.37 23.60 14.75
C VAL A 339 1.33 23.89 15.89
N SER A 340 1.27 25.11 16.45
CA SER A 340 2.06 25.50 17.63
C SER A 340 1.45 25.02 18.94
N LYS A 341 0.11 24.88 18.99
CA LYS A 341 -0.56 24.26 20.14
C LYS A 341 -0.36 22.75 20.05
N LEU A 342 0.53 22.24 20.89
CA LEU A 342 0.85 20.80 20.88
C LEU A 342 -0.39 19.95 21.21
N ARG A 343 -0.53 18.83 20.49
CA ARG A 343 -1.51 17.79 20.79
C ARG A 343 -1.08 17.00 22.02
N ARG A 344 -1.98 16.17 22.54
CA ARG A 344 -1.75 15.42 23.77
C ARG A 344 -0.53 14.50 23.72
N TYR A 345 -0.27 13.91 22.57
CA TYR A 345 0.82 12.95 22.37
C TYR A 345 1.72 13.37 21.22
N ASP A 346 3.02 13.15 21.40
CA ASP A 346 3.94 13.05 20.29
C ASP A 346 3.68 11.73 19.56
N ALA A 347 3.58 11.80 18.23
CA ALA A 347 3.60 10.63 17.39
C ALA A 347 5.04 10.27 16.99
N ALA A 348 5.24 9.02 16.60
CA ALA A 348 6.50 8.55 16.04
C ALA A 348 6.25 7.55 14.91
N ILE A 349 7.32 7.23 14.19
CA ILE A 349 7.35 6.20 13.16
C ILE A 349 8.29 5.10 13.67
N MET A 350 7.93 3.84 13.45
CA MET A 350 8.75 2.68 13.78
C MET A 350 8.85 1.77 12.57
N GLU A 351 10.04 1.27 12.31
CA GLU A 351 10.28 0.27 11.27
C GLU A 351 10.10 -1.14 11.83
N LEU A 352 9.18 -1.90 11.25
CA LEU A 352 8.98 -3.33 11.51
C LEU A 352 9.38 -4.13 10.27
N GLY A 353 9.95 -5.31 10.44
CA GLY A 353 10.24 -6.20 9.32
C GLY A 353 11.60 -6.87 9.38
N LEU A 354 12.25 -6.98 8.21
CA LEU A 354 13.56 -7.61 8.07
C LEU A 354 14.70 -6.59 8.00
N GLU A 355 15.89 -7.01 8.43
CA GLU A 355 17.14 -6.29 8.19
C GLU A 355 17.47 -6.29 6.70
N TYR A 356 17.96 -5.16 6.17
CA TYR A 356 18.29 -5.00 4.74
C TYR A 356 19.71 -5.53 4.45
N THR A 357 19.89 -6.83 4.56
CA THR A 357 21.19 -7.48 4.44
C THR A 357 21.13 -8.75 3.60
N ASP A 358 22.28 -9.26 3.21
CA ASP A 358 22.45 -10.53 2.50
C ASP A 358 22.12 -11.79 3.33
N LYS A 359 21.63 -11.62 4.57
CA LYS A 359 21.00 -12.71 5.34
C LYS A 359 19.63 -13.08 4.78
N MET A 360 19.00 -12.15 4.08
CA MET A 360 17.76 -12.36 3.34
C MET A 360 18.07 -12.78 1.92
N ALA A 361 17.51 -13.91 1.48
CA ALA A 361 17.67 -14.42 0.13
C ALA A 361 16.36 -15.02 -0.40
N ILE A 362 16.04 -14.73 -1.66
CA ILE A 362 14.83 -15.21 -2.33
C ILE A 362 15.25 -16.02 -3.54
N PRO A 363 14.96 -17.34 -3.60
CA PRO A 363 15.28 -18.18 -4.73
C PRO A 363 14.58 -17.73 -6.03
N PRO A 364 15.13 -18.02 -7.21
CA PRO A 364 14.50 -17.74 -8.49
C PRO A 364 13.28 -18.64 -8.72
N GLY A 365 12.35 -18.19 -9.58
CA GLY A 365 11.23 -19.00 -10.09
C GLY A 365 10.07 -19.19 -9.12
N GLN A 366 10.00 -18.42 -8.03
CA GLN A 366 8.97 -18.55 -7.00
C GLN A 366 7.72 -17.74 -7.33
N ILE A 367 6.54 -18.28 -6.98
CA ILE A 367 5.26 -17.59 -7.16
C ILE A 367 4.99 -16.65 -5.98
N ALA A 368 5.32 -17.10 -4.74
CA ALA A 368 5.04 -16.36 -3.50
C ALA A 368 5.97 -16.82 -2.37
N PHE A 369 7.29 -16.62 -2.50
CA PHE A 369 8.25 -17.01 -1.48
C PHE A 369 8.10 -16.14 -0.23
N PRO A 370 7.82 -16.72 0.97
CA PRO A 370 7.57 -15.95 2.18
C PRO A 370 8.86 -15.62 2.93
N LEU A 371 8.94 -14.40 3.44
CA LEU A 371 9.94 -13.98 4.41
C LEU A 371 9.27 -13.30 5.61
N TYR A 372 9.82 -13.52 6.81
CA TYR A 372 9.21 -13.14 8.07
C TYR A 372 10.15 -12.23 8.87
N GLY A 373 9.71 -11.01 9.13
CA GLY A 373 10.41 -10.06 10.01
C GLY A 373 9.69 -9.97 11.36
N TYR A 374 10.43 -10.21 12.43
CA TYR A 374 9.90 -10.29 13.79
C TYR A 374 10.25 -9.05 14.60
N CYS A 375 9.27 -8.51 15.29
CA CYS A 375 9.43 -7.67 16.46
C CYS A 375 8.95 -8.48 17.67
N ILE A 376 9.89 -9.12 18.37
CA ILE A 376 9.59 -10.09 19.42
C ILE A 376 9.09 -9.44 20.71
N ALA A 377 8.41 -10.25 21.54
CA ALA A 377 7.80 -9.81 22.79
C ALA A 377 8.81 -9.17 23.76
N GLU A 378 10.04 -9.64 23.77
CA GLU A 378 11.12 -9.12 24.62
C GLU A 378 11.51 -7.68 24.24
N CYS A 379 11.48 -7.35 22.95
CA CYS A 379 11.76 -5.98 22.51
C CYS A 379 10.65 -5.03 22.96
N THR A 380 9.41 -5.37 22.70
CA THR A 380 8.27 -4.53 23.11
C THR A 380 8.17 -4.43 24.64
N GLN A 381 8.50 -5.50 25.37
CA GLN A 381 8.53 -5.51 26.84
C GLN A 381 9.53 -4.50 27.41
N LEU A 382 10.70 -4.37 26.78
CA LEU A 382 11.74 -3.43 27.22
C LEU A 382 11.47 -1.99 26.77
N ALA A 383 10.95 -1.82 25.56
CA ALA A 383 10.92 -0.53 24.87
C ALA A 383 9.62 0.24 25.00
N LEU A 384 8.47 -0.45 25.20
CA LEU A 384 7.18 0.21 25.23
C LEU A 384 6.78 0.67 26.63
N PRO A 385 6.01 1.78 26.74
CA PRO A 385 5.47 2.22 28.02
C PRO A 385 4.41 1.24 28.54
N LYS A 386 4.19 1.20 29.86
CA LYS A 386 3.23 0.29 30.52
C LYS A 386 1.83 0.31 29.90
N LYS A 387 1.40 1.44 29.36
CA LYS A 387 0.09 1.57 28.68
C LYS A 387 0.14 1.21 27.20
N GLY A 388 1.31 0.79 26.69
CA GLY A 388 1.50 0.47 25.28
C GLY A 388 1.44 1.69 24.36
N ILE A 389 1.32 1.38 23.07
CA ILE A 389 1.21 2.33 21.96
C ILE A 389 -0.03 2.03 21.13
N VAL A 390 -0.55 3.04 20.45
CA VAL A 390 -1.68 2.91 19.51
C VAL A 390 -1.16 3.17 18.10
N ILE A 391 -1.28 2.19 17.22
CA ILE A 391 -0.92 2.32 15.80
C ILE A 391 -2.12 2.91 15.06
N PHE A 392 -1.91 3.98 14.28
CA PHE A 392 -2.98 4.64 13.52
C PHE A 392 -2.72 4.76 12.03
N GLY A 393 -1.49 4.53 11.62
CA GLY A 393 -1.07 4.51 10.22
C GLY A 393 -0.06 3.40 9.97
N SER A 394 -0.03 2.91 8.75
CA SER A 394 0.86 1.82 8.33
C SER A 394 1.20 1.97 6.87
N GLN A 395 2.48 1.84 6.55
CA GLN A 395 2.99 1.83 5.19
C GLN A 395 3.78 0.56 4.96
N LEU A 396 3.24 -0.29 4.12
CA LEU A 396 3.93 -1.50 3.67
C LEU A 396 4.92 -1.14 2.57
N HIS A 397 6.11 -1.73 2.62
CA HIS A 397 7.17 -1.48 1.65
C HIS A 397 7.94 -2.74 1.30
N THR A 398 8.08 -2.98 -0.01
CA THR A 398 9.04 -3.90 -0.63
C THR A 398 9.59 -3.21 -1.89
N HIS A 399 10.59 -3.81 -2.52
CA HIS A 399 11.01 -3.41 -3.85
C HIS A 399 10.17 -4.10 -4.95
N LEU A 400 10.79 -4.51 -6.06
CA LEU A 400 10.10 -4.88 -7.30
C LEU A 400 9.34 -6.22 -7.25
N ARG A 401 9.68 -7.13 -6.33
CA ARG A 401 9.19 -8.52 -6.33
C ARG A 401 8.11 -8.81 -5.30
N GLY A 402 7.85 -7.87 -4.39
CA GLY A 402 6.82 -8.04 -3.38
C GLY A 402 5.42 -8.04 -3.99
N VAL A 403 4.62 -9.06 -3.66
CA VAL A 403 3.26 -9.24 -4.21
C VAL A 403 2.17 -9.33 -3.14
N ARG A 404 2.59 -9.53 -1.88
CA ARG A 404 1.70 -9.57 -0.72
C ARG A 404 2.47 -9.21 0.53
N VAL A 405 1.90 -8.37 1.38
CA VAL A 405 2.51 -7.98 2.67
C VAL A 405 1.43 -7.88 3.74
N LEU A 406 1.75 -8.38 4.93
CA LEU A 406 0.86 -8.28 6.09
C LEU A 406 1.65 -8.21 7.40
N THR A 407 1.05 -7.64 8.44
CA THR A 407 1.63 -7.62 9.79
C THR A 407 0.65 -8.20 10.80
N ARG A 408 1.06 -9.28 11.44
CA ARG A 408 0.32 -10.03 12.47
C ARG A 408 0.65 -9.46 13.85
N HIS A 409 -0.30 -9.55 14.77
CA HIS A 409 -0.18 -9.08 16.14
C HIS A 409 -0.50 -10.20 17.12
N PHE A 410 0.41 -10.47 18.07
CA PHE A 410 0.28 -11.54 19.04
C PHE A 410 0.40 -11.00 20.46
N ARG A 411 -0.47 -11.49 21.34
CA ARG A 411 -0.40 -11.27 22.78
C ARG A 411 -0.28 -12.61 23.49
N GLY A 412 0.92 -12.94 23.94
CA GLY A 412 1.24 -14.28 24.37
C GLY A 412 1.02 -15.31 23.26
N LYS A 413 0.06 -16.21 23.43
CA LYS A 413 -0.29 -17.24 22.42
C LYS A 413 -1.50 -16.88 21.56
N GLU A 414 -2.15 -15.75 21.85
CA GLU A 414 -3.35 -15.30 21.14
C GLU A 414 -2.94 -14.43 19.95
N GLU A 415 -3.49 -14.74 18.78
CA GLU A 415 -3.39 -13.88 17.61
C GLU A 415 -4.54 -12.88 17.61
N LEU A 416 -4.19 -11.61 17.67
CA LEU A 416 -5.11 -10.47 17.61
C LEU A 416 -5.40 -10.09 16.15
N PRO A 417 -6.38 -9.20 15.89
CA PRO A 417 -6.60 -8.69 14.54
C PRO A 417 -5.33 -8.13 13.92
N LEU A 418 -5.15 -8.36 12.63
CA LEU A 418 -3.98 -7.91 11.88
C LEU A 418 -3.80 -6.39 12.01
N VAL A 419 -2.55 -5.95 12.07
CA VAL A 419 -2.21 -4.52 12.02
C VAL A 419 -2.54 -3.96 10.64
N ASN A 420 -2.09 -4.66 9.62
CA ASN A 420 -2.29 -4.29 8.23
C ASN A 420 -2.18 -5.52 7.34
N ARG A 421 -2.84 -5.48 6.18
CA ARG A 421 -2.82 -6.55 5.19
C ARG A 421 -3.02 -5.99 3.79
N ASP A 422 -2.19 -6.44 2.86
CA ASP A 422 -2.36 -6.22 1.43
C ASP A 422 -2.04 -7.51 0.67
N ASP A 423 -3.07 -8.21 0.19
CA ASP A 423 -2.93 -9.48 -0.51
C ASP A 423 -2.54 -9.32 -1.99
N PHE A 424 -2.71 -8.10 -2.51
CA PHE A 424 -2.38 -7.74 -3.89
C PHE A 424 -1.48 -6.51 -3.93
N PHE A 425 -0.49 -6.52 -3.04
CA PHE A 425 0.47 -5.45 -2.88
C PHE A 425 1.16 -5.13 -4.22
N SER A 426 1.33 -3.83 -4.47
CA SER A 426 2.06 -3.31 -5.62
C SER A 426 3.13 -2.32 -5.17
N HIS A 427 4.36 -2.54 -5.62
CA HIS A 427 5.46 -1.61 -5.37
C HIS A 427 5.25 -0.24 -6.05
N HIS A 428 4.32 -0.14 -6.99
CA HIS A 428 3.91 1.13 -7.60
C HIS A 428 2.87 1.90 -6.77
N TYR A 429 2.37 1.32 -5.65
CA TYR A 429 1.33 1.93 -4.83
C TYR A 429 1.58 1.69 -3.34
N GLN A 430 2.48 2.49 -2.76
CA GLN A 430 2.99 2.31 -1.39
C GLN A 430 2.61 3.49 -0.49
N GLU A 431 1.32 3.81 -0.41
CA GLU A 431 0.83 4.92 0.41
C GLU A 431 0.86 4.61 1.91
N ILE A 432 0.99 5.64 2.74
CA ILE A 432 0.71 5.54 4.17
C ILE A 432 -0.80 5.43 4.34
N ARG A 433 -1.26 4.27 4.79
CA ARG A 433 -2.68 3.97 5.00
C ARG A 433 -3.11 4.33 6.41
N GLN A 434 -4.16 5.12 6.51
CA GLN A 434 -4.81 5.35 7.79
C GLN A 434 -5.59 4.10 8.20
N LEU A 435 -5.31 3.59 9.41
CA LEU A 435 -5.97 2.39 9.90
C LEU A 435 -7.32 2.75 10.52
N ARG A 436 -8.38 2.11 10.03
CA ARG A 436 -9.72 2.20 10.63
C ARG A 436 -9.75 1.54 12.00
N TYR A 437 -9.23 0.31 12.11
CA TYR A 437 -8.92 -0.34 13.37
C TYR A 437 -7.53 0.10 13.81
N LYS A 438 -7.42 0.63 15.02
CA LYS A 438 -6.16 1.13 15.59
C LYS A 438 -5.65 0.09 16.60
N PRO A 439 -4.70 -0.77 16.22
CA PRO A 439 -4.14 -1.76 17.13
C PRO A 439 -3.51 -1.11 18.37
N HIS A 440 -3.78 -1.69 19.53
CA HIS A 440 -3.17 -1.29 20.79
C HIS A 440 -2.13 -2.34 21.18
N VAL A 441 -0.86 -2.00 21.00
CA VAL A 441 0.30 -2.87 21.27
C VAL A 441 0.79 -2.61 22.70
N LEU A 442 0.78 -3.64 23.53
CA LEU A 442 1.24 -3.60 24.92
C LEU A 442 2.68 -4.12 25.04
N PRO A 443 3.41 -3.76 26.13
CA PRO A 443 4.66 -4.46 26.45
C PRO A 443 4.47 -5.97 26.50
N GLY A 444 5.32 -6.72 25.82
CA GLY A 444 5.22 -8.18 25.71
C GLY A 444 4.35 -8.70 24.55
N ASP A 445 3.74 -7.81 23.77
CA ASP A 445 3.13 -8.20 22.48
C ASP A 445 4.23 -8.42 21.42
N ALA A 446 3.99 -9.32 20.46
CA ALA A 446 4.87 -9.52 19.32
C ALA A 446 4.18 -9.11 18.01
N LEU A 447 4.96 -8.57 17.07
CA LEU A 447 4.51 -8.23 15.73
C LEU A 447 5.33 -9.01 14.70
N VAL A 448 4.67 -9.57 13.68
CA VAL A 448 5.35 -10.32 12.62
C VAL A 448 4.92 -9.77 11.27
N THR A 449 5.85 -9.12 10.58
CA THR A 449 5.64 -8.64 9.20
C THR A 449 6.06 -9.75 8.24
N THR A 450 5.16 -10.16 7.36
CA THR A 450 5.42 -11.19 6.36
C THR A 450 5.31 -10.57 4.96
N CYS A 451 6.33 -10.76 4.15
CA CYS A 451 6.35 -10.36 2.75
C CYS A 451 6.44 -11.60 1.86
N TYR A 452 5.67 -11.62 0.78
CA TYR A 452 5.68 -12.67 -0.22
C TYR A 452 6.21 -12.11 -1.54
N TYR A 453 7.09 -12.87 -2.18
CA TYR A 453 7.81 -12.41 -3.37
C TYR A 453 7.57 -13.30 -4.58
N ASP A 454 7.31 -12.67 -5.73
CA ASP A 454 7.22 -13.32 -7.04
C ASP A 454 8.55 -13.17 -7.78
N THR A 455 9.21 -14.29 -8.07
CA THR A 455 10.48 -14.33 -8.80
C THR A 455 10.40 -15.17 -10.06
N ARG A 456 9.20 -15.45 -10.60
CA ARG A 456 9.00 -16.31 -11.79
C ARG A 456 9.77 -15.84 -13.02
N GLY A 457 9.92 -14.56 -13.23
CA GLY A 457 10.67 -13.97 -14.35
C GLY A 457 12.18 -13.91 -14.15
N TYR A 458 12.68 -14.26 -12.95
CA TYR A 458 14.09 -14.09 -12.59
C TYR A 458 14.84 -15.43 -12.65
N LYS A 459 16.06 -15.39 -13.19
CA LYS A 459 16.95 -16.57 -13.29
C LYS A 459 17.99 -16.62 -12.17
N THR A 460 18.17 -15.52 -11.46
CA THR A 460 19.16 -15.36 -10.40
C THR A 460 18.49 -15.13 -9.06
N LEU A 461 19.17 -15.51 -8.00
CA LEU A 461 18.78 -15.25 -6.63
C LEU A 461 18.64 -13.73 -6.39
N THR A 462 17.70 -13.33 -5.55
CA THR A 462 17.55 -11.96 -5.07
C THR A 462 17.96 -11.88 -3.60
N LEU A 463 18.84 -10.95 -3.27
CA LEU A 463 19.29 -10.71 -1.90
C LEU A 463 18.55 -9.54 -1.26
N GLY A 464 18.59 -9.45 0.06
CA GLY A 464 18.18 -8.26 0.79
C GLY A 464 19.21 -7.14 0.67
N GLY A 465 18.74 -5.90 0.57
CA GLY A 465 19.60 -4.72 0.46
C GLY A 465 18.84 -3.44 0.16
N PHE A 466 19.60 -2.36 -0.05
CA PHE A 466 19.07 -1.01 -0.29
C PHE A 466 18.84 -0.69 -1.77
N SER A 467 19.45 -1.46 -2.68
CA SER A 467 19.27 -1.24 -4.12
C SER A 467 17.88 -1.67 -4.54
N ILE A 468 17.29 -0.99 -5.54
CA ILE A 468 16.01 -1.39 -6.13
C ILE A 468 16.05 -2.80 -6.74
N SER A 469 17.23 -3.28 -7.11
CA SER A 469 17.46 -4.66 -7.58
C SER A 469 17.49 -5.69 -6.47
N ASP A 470 17.74 -5.26 -5.23
CA ASP A 470 17.63 -6.08 -4.01
C ASP A 470 16.18 -6.07 -3.51
N GLU A 471 15.92 -6.67 -2.35
CA GLU A 471 14.59 -6.64 -1.75
C GLU A 471 14.60 -6.15 -0.30
N MET A 472 13.46 -5.57 0.09
CA MET A 472 13.13 -5.18 1.46
C MET A 472 11.82 -5.83 1.89
N CYS A 473 11.63 -5.97 3.21
CA CYS A 473 10.37 -6.34 3.83
C CYS A 473 10.14 -5.43 5.03
N VAL A 474 9.30 -4.42 4.88
CA VAL A 474 9.12 -3.39 5.91
C VAL A 474 7.67 -3.00 6.06
N ASN A 475 7.28 -2.67 7.29
CA ASN A 475 6.11 -1.92 7.62
C ASN A 475 6.52 -0.70 8.46
N TYR A 476 6.40 0.51 7.92
CA TYR A 476 6.55 1.75 8.67
C TYR A 476 5.23 2.04 9.38
N ILE A 477 5.20 1.82 10.69
CA ILE A 477 4.00 2.11 11.49
C ILE A 477 4.07 3.51 12.08
N HIS A 478 2.95 4.25 11.99
CA HIS A 478 2.74 5.53 12.64
C HIS A 478 1.94 5.30 13.92
N TYR A 479 2.50 5.72 15.05
CA TYR A 479 1.93 5.41 16.37
C TYR A 479 2.05 6.55 17.36
N TYR A 480 1.33 6.46 18.46
CA TYR A 480 1.46 7.30 19.64
C TYR A 480 1.19 6.51 20.93
N PRO A 481 1.69 6.96 22.12
CA PRO A 481 2.70 8.00 22.31
C PRO A 481 4.05 7.61 21.72
N ALA A 482 4.86 8.59 21.33
CA ALA A 482 6.23 8.36 20.87
C ALA A 482 7.06 7.65 21.96
N THR A 483 7.93 6.75 21.53
CA THR A 483 8.88 6.03 22.38
C THR A 483 10.29 6.17 21.82
N ALA A 484 11.27 5.69 22.56
CA ALA A 484 12.65 5.64 22.06
C ALA A 484 12.86 4.52 21.02
N LEU A 485 11.92 3.58 20.85
CA LEU A 485 12.02 2.49 19.88
C LEU A 485 11.75 3.01 18.46
N GLU A 486 12.75 2.94 17.59
CA GLU A 486 12.66 3.37 16.20
C GLU A 486 12.72 2.19 15.22
N VAL A 487 13.50 1.14 15.56
CA VAL A 487 13.67 -0.03 14.71
C VAL A 487 13.41 -1.30 15.50
N CYS A 488 12.45 -2.10 15.05
CA CYS A 488 12.17 -3.43 15.58
C CYS A 488 12.14 -4.43 14.41
N LYS A 489 13.33 -4.86 13.97
CA LYS A 489 13.57 -5.76 12.82
C LYS A 489 14.35 -6.98 13.23
N SER A 490 14.28 -8.00 12.40
CA SER A 490 15.03 -9.23 12.60
C SER A 490 15.74 -9.71 11.34
N SER A 491 16.65 -10.61 11.52
CA SER A 491 17.20 -11.48 10.49
C SER A 491 17.42 -12.87 11.09
N ILE A 492 17.67 -13.86 10.26
CA ILE A 492 18.15 -15.16 10.74
C ILE A 492 19.48 -14.99 11.48
N SER A 493 19.72 -15.76 12.55
CA SER A 493 20.99 -15.71 13.28
C SER A 493 22.14 -16.17 12.40
N ASP A 494 23.34 -15.59 12.60
CA ASP A 494 24.54 -15.97 11.84
C ASP A 494 24.88 -17.45 12.00
N LYS A 495 24.68 -17.99 13.21
CA LYS A 495 24.90 -19.40 13.49
C LYS A 495 23.94 -20.29 12.65
N SER A 496 22.65 -19.98 12.64
CA SER A 496 21.67 -20.79 11.89
C SER A 496 21.94 -20.75 10.39
N LEU A 497 22.34 -19.59 9.87
CA LEU A 497 22.69 -19.46 8.45
C LEU A 497 23.98 -20.23 8.10
N HIS A 498 24.95 -20.24 9.00
CA HIS A 498 26.14 -21.08 8.91
C HIS A 498 25.78 -22.57 8.86
N ASP A 499 24.93 -23.03 9.81
CA ASP A 499 24.49 -24.43 9.90
C ASP A 499 23.74 -24.83 8.59
N TYR A 500 22.94 -23.91 8.02
CA TYR A 500 22.28 -24.11 6.72
C TYR A 500 23.29 -24.29 5.58
N PHE A 501 24.31 -23.45 5.48
CA PHE A 501 25.32 -23.59 4.43
C PHE A 501 26.17 -24.84 4.60
N ASP A 502 26.48 -25.26 5.84
CA ASP A 502 27.14 -26.53 6.10
C ASP A 502 26.27 -27.71 5.68
N TYR A 503 24.96 -27.68 5.94
CA TYR A 503 24.00 -28.69 5.45
C TYR A 503 24.01 -28.74 3.93
N MET A 504 23.86 -27.60 3.24
CA MET A 504 23.88 -27.53 1.78
C MET A 504 25.17 -28.09 1.19
N LYS A 505 26.32 -27.85 1.83
CA LYS A 505 27.63 -28.38 1.41
C LYS A 505 27.75 -29.88 1.65
N GLN A 506 27.47 -30.34 2.88
CA GLN A 506 27.78 -31.70 3.31
C GLN A 506 26.71 -32.71 2.93
N VAL A 507 25.44 -32.35 3.02
CA VAL A 507 24.30 -33.25 2.73
C VAL A 507 23.84 -33.09 1.30
N GLU A 508 23.51 -31.85 0.89
CA GLU A 508 23.01 -31.54 -0.46
C GLU A 508 24.10 -31.47 -1.53
N LYS A 509 25.38 -31.59 -1.14
CA LYS A 509 26.56 -31.62 -2.03
C LYS A 509 26.67 -30.41 -2.94
N GLN A 510 26.18 -29.25 -2.50
CA GLN A 510 26.31 -28.01 -3.24
C GLN A 510 27.76 -27.50 -3.21
N ASN A 511 28.18 -26.76 -4.25
CA ASN A 511 29.54 -26.29 -4.44
C ASN A 511 29.88 -25.06 -3.56
N ILE A 512 29.63 -25.17 -2.28
CA ILE A 512 29.94 -24.12 -1.31
C ILE A 512 31.40 -24.27 -0.85
N SER A 513 32.19 -23.23 -1.03
CA SER A 513 33.63 -23.26 -0.65
C SER A 513 33.81 -23.30 0.87
N SER A 514 33.11 -22.41 1.60
CA SER A 514 33.10 -22.35 3.07
C SER A 514 31.77 -21.83 3.57
N ALA A 515 31.15 -22.50 4.53
CA ALA A 515 29.92 -22.02 5.17
C ALA A 515 30.10 -20.66 5.87
N SER A 516 31.33 -20.33 6.30
CA SER A 516 31.69 -19.03 6.85
C SER A 516 32.17 -18.01 5.81
N GLY A 517 32.12 -18.36 4.53
CA GLY A 517 32.44 -17.45 3.43
C GLY A 517 31.36 -16.37 3.22
N PRO A 518 31.56 -15.51 2.20
CA PRO A 518 30.54 -14.51 1.85
C PRO A 518 29.18 -15.16 1.59
N ARG A 519 28.14 -14.68 2.24
CA ARG A 519 26.78 -15.28 2.16
C ARG A 519 26.25 -15.23 0.74
N SER A 520 26.45 -14.12 0.02
CA SER A 520 26.04 -13.96 -1.38
C SER A 520 26.66 -15.04 -2.28
N GLU A 521 27.95 -15.34 -2.12
CA GLU A 521 28.63 -16.38 -2.89
C GLU A 521 28.10 -17.77 -2.54
N ASN A 522 27.86 -18.05 -1.25
CA ASN A 522 27.29 -19.32 -0.81
C ASN A 522 25.89 -19.55 -1.42
N TYR A 523 24.99 -18.56 -1.37
CA TYR A 523 23.69 -18.67 -1.99
C TYR A 523 23.75 -18.85 -3.51
N LEU A 524 24.67 -18.15 -4.20
CA LEU A 524 24.85 -18.26 -5.65
C LEU A 524 25.42 -19.63 -6.06
N SER A 525 26.05 -20.35 -5.13
CA SER A 525 26.60 -21.71 -5.36
C SER A 525 25.54 -22.81 -5.26
N ILE A 526 24.33 -22.47 -4.77
CA ILE A 526 23.21 -23.44 -4.64
C ILE A 526 22.47 -23.56 -5.96
N GLN A 527 22.27 -24.79 -6.42
CA GLN A 527 21.37 -25.11 -7.52
C GLN A 527 19.94 -25.25 -6.97
N TRP A 528 19.11 -24.27 -7.25
CA TRP A 528 17.77 -24.17 -6.68
C TRP A 528 16.80 -25.13 -7.35
N ASP A 529 16.17 -25.98 -6.56
CA ASP A 529 15.02 -26.83 -6.87
C ASP A 529 13.97 -26.73 -5.76
N GLU A 530 12.83 -27.34 -5.92
CA GLU A 530 11.72 -27.25 -4.97
C GLU A 530 12.12 -27.71 -3.55
N SER A 531 12.93 -28.77 -3.43
CA SER A 531 13.38 -29.27 -2.13
C SER A 531 14.23 -28.24 -1.38
N ARG A 532 15.22 -27.63 -2.07
CA ARG A 532 16.13 -26.65 -1.46
C ARG A 532 15.46 -25.30 -1.19
N VAL A 533 14.47 -24.95 -2.02
CA VAL A 533 13.61 -23.79 -1.75
C VAL A 533 12.81 -23.98 -0.47
N ASN A 534 12.19 -25.15 -0.28
CA ASN A 534 11.43 -25.48 0.92
C ASN A 534 12.35 -25.53 2.16
N GLU A 535 13.53 -26.10 2.04
CA GLU A 535 14.54 -26.14 3.13
C GLU A 535 14.97 -24.73 3.56
N LEU A 536 15.17 -23.81 2.62
CA LEU A 536 15.47 -22.42 2.96
C LEU A 536 14.29 -21.73 3.63
N ALA A 537 13.08 -21.93 3.13
CA ALA A 537 11.86 -21.36 3.72
C ALA A 537 11.65 -21.86 5.16
N ASP A 538 11.83 -23.17 5.39
CA ASP A 538 11.74 -23.78 6.72
C ASP A 538 12.85 -23.27 7.66
N THR A 539 14.06 -23.10 7.13
CA THR A 539 15.17 -22.50 7.87
C THR A 539 14.86 -21.09 8.35
N TYR A 540 14.30 -20.23 7.48
CA TYR A 540 13.88 -18.88 7.89
C TYR A 540 12.71 -18.87 8.87
N LEU A 541 11.83 -19.86 8.80
CA LEU A 541 10.64 -19.93 9.67
C LEU A 541 10.96 -20.49 11.07
N SER A 542 11.96 -21.36 11.19
CA SER A 542 12.21 -22.14 12.42
C SER A 542 13.46 -21.73 13.19
N SER A 543 14.37 -20.98 12.56
CA SER A 543 15.67 -20.67 13.15
C SER A 543 15.64 -19.52 14.15
N PRO A 544 16.52 -19.52 15.17
CA PRO A 544 16.74 -18.35 16.02
C PRO A 544 17.11 -17.09 15.23
N LEU A 545 16.81 -15.94 15.81
CA LEU A 545 16.91 -14.62 15.18
C LEU A 545 18.11 -13.81 15.70
N SER A 546 18.64 -12.95 14.85
CA SER A 546 19.37 -11.75 15.24
C SER A 546 18.40 -10.58 15.20
N MET A 547 18.37 -9.77 16.27
CA MET A 547 17.36 -8.72 16.44
C MET A 547 17.98 -7.32 16.43
N GLN A 548 17.32 -6.40 15.73
CA GLN A 548 17.48 -4.96 15.85
C GLN A 548 16.32 -4.40 16.70
N CYS A 549 16.54 -4.30 18.00
CA CYS A 549 15.65 -3.57 18.90
C CYS A 549 16.36 -2.27 19.27
N ASN A 550 16.25 -1.25 18.38
CA ASN A 550 17.11 -0.08 18.42
C ASN A 550 16.34 1.19 18.79
N ARG A 551 17.01 2.04 19.53
CA ARG A 551 16.57 3.41 19.83
C ARG A 551 16.82 4.35 18.64
N SER A 552 16.27 5.54 18.72
CA SER A 552 16.47 6.63 17.76
C SER A 552 17.94 7.11 17.63
N ASP A 553 18.80 6.77 18.60
CA ASP A 553 20.25 7.02 18.55
C ASP A 553 21.03 5.86 17.87
N GLY A 554 20.32 4.83 17.36
CA GLY A 554 20.88 3.64 16.72
C GLY A 554 21.38 2.56 17.70
N MET A 555 21.37 2.83 19.01
CA MET A 555 21.80 1.87 20.03
C MET A 555 20.72 0.85 20.35
N ARG A 556 21.10 -0.42 20.49
CA ARG A 556 20.18 -1.46 20.96
C ARG A 556 19.74 -1.20 22.41
N PHE A 557 18.54 -1.62 22.76
CA PHE A 557 18.09 -1.64 24.15
C PHE A 557 18.90 -2.68 24.94
N ASP A 558 19.32 -2.30 26.16
CA ASP A 558 20.00 -3.20 27.08
C ASP A 558 19.00 -4.16 27.75
N GLY A 559 19.50 -5.29 28.28
CA GLY A 559 18.72 -6.20 29.13
C GLY A 559 18.24 -7.48 28.44
N PHE A 560 18.58 -7.70 27.16
CA PHE A 560 18.32 -8.93 26.44
C PHE A 560 19.47 -9.31 25.48
N ALA A 561 19.65 -10.62 25.25
CA ALA A 561 20.61 -11.12 24.25
C ALA A 561 19.97 -11.15 22.86
N TRP A 562 20.26 -10.16 22.04
CA TRP A 562 19.63 -9.95 20.75
C TRP A 562 20.11 -10.90 19.64
N GLU A 563 21.18 -11.64 19.88
CA GLU A 563 21.63 -12.71 19.00
C GLU A 563 21.09 -14.06 19.50
N ASN A 564 20.64 -14.90 18.58
CA ASN A 564 19.97 -16.17 18.85
C ASN A 564 18.66 -16.01 19.66
N ALA A 565 17.94 -14.91 19.43
CA ALA A 565 16.64 -14.65 20.03
C ALA A 565 15.59 -15.67 19.55
N PRO A 566 14.58 -16.02 20.38
CA PRO A 566 13.54 -16.96 19.99
C PRO A 566 12.60 -16.35 18.94
N ILE A 567 12.03 -17.21 18.10
CA ILE A 567 10.98 -16.83 17.16
C ILE A 567 9.61 -16.74 17.86
N THR A 568 8.71 -15.92 17.31
CA THR A 568 7.29 -15.97 17.64
C THR A 568 6.62 -17.06 16.81
N THR A 569 6.11 -18.11 17.46
CA THR A 569 5.43 -19.22 16.77
C THR A 569 3.99 -18.86 16.42
N PHE A 570 3.55 -19.18 15.21
CA PHE A 570 2.20 -18.92 14.73
C PHE A 570 1.72 -19.98 13.73
N LYS A 571 0.41 -20.02 13.48
CA LYS A 571 -0.17 -20.97 12.53
C LYS A 571 0.00 -20.46 11.09
N LEU A 572 0.36 -21.38 10.20
CA LEU A 572 0.43 -21.18 8.75
C LEU A 572 -0.57 -22.13 8.05
N PRO A 573 -0.96 -21.81 6.78
CA PRO A 573 -0.82 -20.56 6.07
C PRO A 573 -1.85 -19.50 6.51
N VAL A 574 -1.56 -18.22 6.27
CA VAL A 574 -2.58 -17.16 6.33
C VAL A 574 -3.33 -17.18 4.99
N PRO A 575 -4.65 -17.38 4.96
CA PRO A 575 -5.42 -17.39 3.71
C PRO A 575 -5.16 -16.13 2.86
N VAL A 576 -5.12 -16.25 1.55
CA VAL A 576 -4.88 -15.11 0.62
C VAL A 576 -6.03 -14.11 0.63
N SER A 577 -7.22 -14.50 1.01
CA SER A 577 -8.36 -13.60 1.17
C SER A 577 -9.08 -13.91 2.47
N GLU A 578 -9.78 -12.93 3.01
CA GLU A 578 -10.71 -13.20 4.09
C GLU A 578 -11.81 -14.15 3.58
N PRO A 579 -12.26 -15.11 4.41
CA PRO A 579 -13.37 -15.98 4.03
C PRO A 579 -14.59 -15.13 3.65
N ARG A 580 -15.24 -15.44 2.53
CA ARG A 580 -16.51 -14.79 2.18
C ARG A 580 -17.53 -15.02 3.30
N THR A 581 -18.19 -13.96 3.73
CA THR A 581 -19.19 -13.99 4.82
C THR A 581 -20.54 -14.52 4.38
N CYS A 582 -20.68 -14.94 3.14
CA CYS A 582 -21.92 -15.37 2.51
C CYS A 582 -22.35 -16.74 3.05
N ALA A 583 -23.43 -16.79 3.77
CA ALA A 583 -23.95 -17.99 4.45
C ALA A 583 -24.37 -19.13 3.53
N SER A 584 -24.60 -18.89 2.23
CA SER A 584 -24.86 -19.93 1.23
C SER A 584 -24.73 -19.37 -0.19
N ILE A 585 -23.81 -19.92 -0.98
CA ILE A 585 -23.87 -19.76 -2.43
C ILE A 585 -25.16 -20.45 -2.90
N PRO A 586 -26.02 -19.79 -3.66
CA PRO A 586 -27.22 -20.42 -4.23
C PRO A 586 -26.88 -21.76 -4.88
N SER A 587 -27.74 -22.76 -4.69
CA SER A 587 -27.44 -24.14 -5.09
C SER A 587 -27.11 -24.31 -6.60
N HIS A 588 -27.63 -23.43 -7.45
CA HIS A 588 -27.35 -23.41 -8.87
C HIS A 588 -25.96 -22.86 -9.23
N LEU A 589 -25.30 -22.12 -8.31
CA LEU A 589 -23.94 -21.62 -8.47
C LEU A 589 -22.89 -22.53 -7.82
N ARG A 590 -23.30 -23.60 -7.10
CA ARG A 590 -22.37 -24.55 -6.46
C ARG A 590 -21.52 -25.34 -7.46
N TRP A 591 -21.95 -25.41 -8.71
CA TRP A 591 -21.20 -26.07 -9.78
C TRP A 591 -19.82 -25.45 -10.03
N PHE A 592 -19.67 -24.17 -9.78
CA PHE A 592 -18.39 -23.47 -9.95
C PHE A 592 -17.38 -23.75 -8.83
N LYS A 593 -17.85 -24.18 -7.64
CA LYS A 593 -16.97 -24.50 -6.52
C LYS A 593 -16.15 -25.77 -6.76
N SER A 594 -16.72 -26.76 -7.44
CA SER A 594 -16.04 -28.03 -7.75
C SER A 594 -14.98 -27.91 -8.86
N LEU A 595 -15.01 -26.84 -9.66
CA LEU A 595 -14.03 -26.57 -10.72
C LEU A 595 -12.82 -25.77 -10.24
N ASN A 596 -12.92 -25.12 -9.07
CA ASN A 596 -11.84 -24.33 -8.46
C ASN A 596 -11.04 -25.10 -7.40
N GLU A 597 -11.51 -26.29 -6.97
CA GLU A 597 -10.79 -27.15 -6.05
C GLU A 597 -9.89 -28.10 -6.85
N GLY A 598 -8.74 -27.64 -7.29
CA GLY A 598 -7.72 -28.52 -7.83
C GLY A 598 -7.09 -28.20 -9.19
N LEU A 599 -7.22 -27.00 -9.70
CA LEU A 599 -6.54 -26.58 -10.92
C LEU A 599 -5.69 -25.33 -10.67
N CYS A 600 -4.35 -25.55 -10.66
CA CYS A 600 -3.46 -24.48 -11.06
C CYS A 600 -3.83 -24.10 -12.48
N ASP A 601 -4.17 -22.83 -12.77
CA ASP A 601 -4.38 -22.41 -14.14
C ASP A 601 -3.05 -22.41 -14.90
N ASN A 602 -3.10 -22.37 -16.23
CA ASN A 602 -1.93 -22.34 -17.10
C ASN A 602 -1.03 -21.10 -16.91
N LEU A 603 -1.36 -20.21 -15.97
CA LEU A 603 -0.62 -19.03 -15.55
C LEU A 603 0.08 -19.21 -14.19
N GLY A 604 -0.05 -20.38 -13.54
CA GLY A 604 0.65 -20.72 -12.30
C GLY A 604 0.01 -20.19 -11.03
N ASP A 605 -1.21 -19.64 -11.07
CA ASP A 605 -1.96 -19.26 -9.87
C ASP A 605 -2.58 -20.50 -9.21
N CYS A 606 -1.81 -21.15 -8.34
CA CYS A 606 -2.30 -22.24 -7.51
C CYS A 606 -2.98 -21.70 -6.28
N ILE A 607 -4.31 -21.90 -6.16
CA ILE A 607 -5.00 -21.79 -4.89
C ILE A 607 -4.66 -23.05 -4.12
N TYR A 608 -3.87 -22.94 -3.05
CA TYR A 608 -3.54 -24.07 -2.18
C TYR A 608 -4.84 -24.66 -1.62
N SER A 609 -5.18 -25.87 -2.04
CA SER A 609 -6.22 -26.66 -1.37
C SER A 609 -5.64 -27.24 -0.07
N GLU A 610 -6.37 -27.13 1.03
CA GLU A 610 -6.01 -27.65 2.36
C GLU A 610 -5.81 -29.17 2.45
N SER A 611 -5.91 -29.93 1.33
CA SER A 611 -5.99 -31.38 1.35
C SER A 611 -4.65 -32.12 1.24
N LYS A 612 -3.48 -31.45 1.14
CA LYS A 612 -2.17 -32.15 1.06
C LYS A 612 -1.26 -32.00 2.29
N LEU A 613 -1.77 -31.53 3.43
CA LEU A 613 -1.03 -31.49 4.69
C LEU A 613 -1.57 -32.49 5.73
N LYS A 614 -1.96 -33.69 5.28
CA LYS A 614 -2.17 -34.85 6.15
C LYS A 614 -1.44 -36.04 5.53
N GLU A 615 -0.13 -36.09 5.78
CA GLU A 615 0.66 -37.31 6.02
C GLU A 615 2.01 -36.90 6.60
#